data_08238f8a52886fecb3e3585672555009
#
_entry.id   08238f8a52886fecb3e3585672555009
#
_cell.length_a   1.000
_cell.length_b   1.000
_cell.length_c   1.000
_cell.angle_alpha   90.00
_cell.angle_beta   90.00
_cell.angle_gamma   90.00
#
_symmetry.space_group_name_H-M   'P 1'
#
loop_
_entity.id
_entity.type
_entity.pdbx_description
1 polymer ?
#
loop_
_entity_poly.entity_id
_entity_poly.type
_entity_poly.pdbx_seq_one_letter_code
_entity_poly.pdbx_strand_id
1 'polypeptide(L)'
;SKRKIMLKNVIKKNKFLLILFLIPLLSSCSGTGSKIKPTISTTNNGNTTIYFTREGGFVGGGILAKIEVDGTEIGKLGTKEHVTHNVSGNYRIKISGAGISGFGIGTDSISGVADGKNYFYIIGVKQGLFSMKFTINETTESGYKQSH
;
A
#
# COMPACT_ATOMS: atom_id res chain seq x y z
N SER A 1 45.66 -30.83 -14.45
CA SER A 1 44.78 -30.09 -15.41
C SER A 1 43.31 -30.44 -15.26
N LYS A 2 42.91 -31.68 -14.99
CA LYS A 2 41.52 -32.08 -14.74
C LYS A 2 40.91 -31.39 -13.47
N ARG A 3 41.70 -31.20 -12.40
CA ARG A 3 41.27 -30.48 -11.19
C ARG A 3 40.96 -28.99 -11.42
N LYS A 4 41.73 -28.31 -12.29
CA LYS A 4 41.51 -26.91 -12.64
C LYS A 4 40.21 -26.72 -13.44
N ILE A 5 39.86 -27.66 -14.31
CA ILE A 5 38.62 -27.61 -15.11
C ILE A 5 37.41 -27.89 -14.24
N MET A 6 37.45 -28.83 -13.27
CA MET A 6 36.38 -29.08 -12.32
C MET A 6 36.09 -27.88 -11.41
N LEU A 7 37.14 -27.20 -10.90
CA LEU A 7 36.97 -26.02 -10.05
C LEU A 7 36.31 -24.87 -10.80
N LYS A 8 36.70 -24.63 -12.07
CA LYS A 8 36.08 -23.59 -12.90
C LYS A 8 34.61 -23.86 -13.17
N ASN A 9 34.20 -25.11 -13.34
CA ASN A 9 32.81 -25.47 -13.58
C ASN A 9 31.95 -25.38 -12.32
N VAL A 10 32.49 -25.69 -11.14
CA VAL A 10 31.81 -25.53 -9.85
C VAL A 10 31.60 -24.06 -9.55
N ILE A 11 32.61 -23.21 -9.78
CA ILE A 11 32.48 -21.75 -9.55
C ILE A 11 31.46 -21.12 -10.51
N LYS A 12 31.40 -21.58 -11.78
CA LYS A 12 30.40 -21.10 -12.73
C LYS A 12 28.97 -21.48 -12.35
N LYS A 13 28.76 -22.73 -11.89
CA LYS A 13 27.43 -23.17 -11.38
C LYS A 13 26.99 -22.43 -10.13
N ASN A 14 27.90 -22.16 -9.18
CA ASN A 14 27.55 -21.43 -7.95
C ASN A 14 27.25 -19.95 -8.20
N LYS A 15 27.92 -19.31 -9.17
CA LYS A 15 27.58 -17.91 -9.54
C LYS A 15 26.18 -17.82 -10.16
N PHE A 16 25.80 -18.78 -10.97
CA PHE A 16 24.46 -18.81 -11.57
C PHE A 16 23.36 -19.11 -10.53
N LEU A 17 23.64 -20.00 -9.58
CA LEU A 17 22.73 -20.30 -8.46
C LEU A 17 22.57 -19.12 -7.50
N LEU A 18 23.66 -18.36 -7.25
CA LEU A 18 23.64 -17.16 -6.41
C LEU A 18 22.82 -16.03 -7.04
N ILE A 19 22.90 -15.85 -8.36
CA ILE A 19 22.11 -14.85 -9.10
C ILE A 19 20.63 -15.24 -9.10
N LEU A 20 20.30 -16.52 -9.23
CA LEU A 20 18.90 -17.00 -9.20
C LEU A 20 18.25 -16.83 -7.81
N PHE A 21 19.04 -16.82 -6.73
CA PHE A 21 18.56 -16.63 -5.36
C PHE A 21 18.37 -15.15 -4.98
N LEU A 22 19.03 -14.22 -5.72
CA LEU A 22 18.92 -12.78 -5.47
C LEU A 22 17.70 -12.12 -6.15
N ILE A 23 17.12 -12.74 -7.18
CA ILE A 23 16.01 -12.19 -7.94
C ILE A 23 14.72 -12.03 -7.11
N PRO A 24 14.33 -12.94 -6.19
CA PRO A 24 13.11 -12.76 -5.40
C PRO A 24 13.19 -11.69 -4.31
N LEU A 25 14.37 -11.16 -3.98
CA LEU A 25 14.53 -10.13 -2.94
C LEU A 25 14.20 -8.72 -3.43
N LEU A 26 14.05 -8.49 -4.74
CA LEU A 26 13.75 -7.18 -5.33
C LEU A 26 12.25 -6.91 -5.47
N SER A 27 11.38 -7.88 -5.22
CA SER A 27 9.92 -7.73 -5.40
C SER A 27 9.13 -7.35 -4.13
N SER A 28 9.81 -7.10 -3.00
CA SER A 28 9.12 -6.96 -1.70
C SER A 28 8.65 -5.55 -1.34
N CYS A 29 8.82 -4.55 -2.21
CA CYS A 29 8.46 -3.16 -1.91
C CYS A 29 7.19 -2.64 -2.61
N SER A 30 6.51 -3.43 -3.41
CA SER A 30 5.24 -3.01 -3.99
C SER A 30 4.07 -3.54 -3.16
N GLY A 31 3.09 -2.67 -2.91
CA GLY A 31 1.83 -3.03 -2.29
C GLY A 31 0.93 -3.81 -3.27
N THR A 32 -0.30 -4.03 -2.87
CA THR A 32 -1.35 -4.66 -3.70
C THR A 32 -2.18 -3.63 -4.47
N GLY A 33 -1.92 -2.34 -4.24
CA GLY A 33 -2.62 -1.24 -4.90
C GLY A 33 -2.17 -1.02 -6.34
N SER A 34 -2.99 -0.29 -7.09
CA SER A 34 -2.67 0.14 -8.46
C SER A 34 -1.80 1.40 -8.44
N LYS A 35 -0.82 1.47 -9.34
CA LYS A 35 -0.07 2.71 -9.62
C LYS A 35 -0.85 3.68 -10.53
N ILE A 36 -1.91 3.20 -11.16
CA ILE A 36 -2.78 4.00 -12.02
C ILE A 36 -3.97 4.46 -11.19
N LYS A 37 -4.26 5.76 -11.21
CA LYS A 37 -5.47 6.29 -10.58
C LYS A 37 -6.71 5.66 -11.19
N PRO A 38 -7.66 5.22 -10.37
CA PRO A 38 -8.91 4.65 -10.85
C PRO A 38 -9.76 5.74 -11.51
N THR A 39 -10.55 5.35 -12.50
CA THR A 39 -11.62 6.20 -13.03
C THR A 39 -12.69 6.40 -11.97
N ILE A 40 -13.05 7.66 -11.72
CA ILE A 40 -14.08 7.99 -10.74
C ILE A 40 -15.45 7.77 -11.37
N SER A 41 -16.23 6.89 -10.75
CA SER A 41 -17.61 6.63 -11.17
C SER A 41 -18.53 7.79 -10.79
N THR A 42 -19.38 8.19 -11.72
CA THR A 42 -20.42 9.21 -11.48
C THR A 42 -21.75 8.59 -11.01
N THR A 43 -21.90 7.28 -11.14
CA THR A 43 -23.11 6.53 -10.76
C THR A 43 -22.77 5.44 -9.77
N ASN A 44 -23.31 5.52 -8.57
CA ASN A 44 -23.03 4.59 -7.48
C ASN A 44 -24.18 3.64 -7.18
N ASN A 45 -25.29 3.68 -7.93
CA ASN A 45 -26.48 2.80 -7.75
C ASN A 45 -26.90 2.62 -6.27
N GLY A 46 -26.84 3.72 -5.48
CA GLY A 46 -27.15 3.71 -4.05
C GLY A 46 -26.00 3.26 -3.14
N ASN A 47 -24.88 2.75 -3.67
CA ASN A 47 -23.70 2.42 -2.90
C ASN A 47 -22.73 3.59 -2.82
N THR A 48 -22.00 3.69 -1.73
CA THR A 48 -20.88 4.61 -1.58
C THR A 48 -19.61 3.98 -2.07
N THR A 49 -18.86 4.68 -2.92
CA THR A 49 -17.52 4.26 -3.34
C THR A 49 -16.47 5.08 -2.60
N ILE A 50 -15.52 4.40 -2.00
CA ILE A 50 -14.40 5.00 -1.29
C ILE A 50 -13.15 4.84 -2.12
N TYR A 51 -12.44 5.93 -2.36
CA TYR A 51 -11.19 6.01 -3.10
C TYR A 51 -10.05 6.31 -2.15
N PHE A 52 -9.07 5.45 -2.11
CA PHE A 52 -7.87 5.63 -1.30
C PHE A 52 -6.65 5.86 -2.19
N THR A 53 -5.83 6.82 -1.80
CA THR A 53 -4.49 7.00 -2.33
C THR A 53 -3.50 7.14 -1.20
N ARG A 54 -2.29 6.62 -1.41
CA ARG A 54 -1.21 6.84 -0.47
C ARG A 54 -0.27 7.91 -0.98
N GLU A 55 -0.05 8.92 -0.13
CA GLU A 55 0.89 10.02 -0.36
C GLU A 55 2.29 9.52 -0.72
N GLY A 56 2.95 10.22 -1.64
CA GLY A 56 4.37 10.11 -1.87
C GLY A 56 5.14 10.86 -0.79
N GLY A 57 6.27 10.32 -0.34
CA GLY A 57 7.12 11.01 0.63
C GLY A 57 8.27 10.14 1.08
N PHE A 58 9.29 10.78 1.65
CA PHE A 58 10.46 10.08 2.17
C PHE A 58 10.13 9.30 3.44
N VAL A 59 9.31 9.91 4.33
CA VAL A 59 8.95 9.31 5.61
C VAL A 59 7.97 8.16 5.40
N GLY A 60 8.32 6.97 5.87
CA GLY A 60 7.48 5.79 5.79
C GLY A 60 7.33 5.19 4.39
N GLY A 61 8.11 5.62 3.39
CA GLY A 61 8.01 5.14 2.01
C GLY A 61 8.21 3.63 1.84
N GLY A 62 9.02 3.02 2.69
CA GLY A 62 9.27 1.56 2.70
C GLY A 62 8.24 0.74 3.48
N ILE A 63 7.23 1.38 4.12
CA ILE A 63 6.23 0.70 4.94
C ILE A 63 4.92 0.66 4.16
N LEU A 64 4.32 -0.52 4.01
CA LEU A 64 3.02 -0.65 3.38
C LEU A 64 1.90 -0.25 4.35
N ALA A 65 0.93 0.53 3.87
CA ALA A 65 -0.28 0.87 4.60
C ALA A 65 -1.35 -0.19 4.34
N LYS A 66 -1.67 -0.99 5.35
CA LYS A 66 -2.78 -1.93 5.31
C LYS A 66 -4.08 -1.19 5.55
N ILE A 67 -5.03 -1.35 4.64
CA ILE A 67 -6.36 -0.78 4.73
C ILE A 67 -7.36 -1.89 5.05
N GLU A 68 -8.11 -1.69 6.11
CA GLU A 68 -9.22 -2.57 6.51
C GLU A 68 -10.52 -1.77 6.49
N VAL A 69 -11.57 -2.37 5.94
CA VAL A 69 -12.94 -1.86 6.01
C VAL A 69 -13.78 -2.91 6.73
N ASP A 70 -14.40 -2.52 7.84
CA ASP A 70 -15.16 -3.40 8.73
C ASP A 70 -14.39 -4.67 9.15
N GLY A 71 -13.08 -4.52 9.40
CA GLY A 71 -12.19 -5.58 9.78
C GLY A 71 -11.66 -6.46 8.63
N THR A 72 -12.12 -6.23 7.40
CA THR A 72 -11.64 -6.95 6.20
C THR A 72 -10.56 -6.14 5.50
N GLU A 73 -9.40 -6.76 5.25
CA GLU A 73 -8.33 -6.16 4.46
C GLU A 73 -8.77 -6.00 3.01
N ILE A 74 -8.71 -4.76 2.50
CA ILE A 74 -9.02 -4.44 1.10
C ILE A 74 -7.78 -4.16 0.26
N GLY A 75 -6.63 -3.94 0.89
CA GLY A 75 -5.36 -3.73 0.21
C GLY A 75 -4.23 -3.30 1.15
N LYS A 76 -3.03 -3.36 0.61
CA LYS A 76 -1.80 -2.84 1.22
C LYS A 76 -1.17 -1.86 0.25
N LEU A 77 -1.19 -0.58 0.57
CA LEU A 77 -0.71 0.46 -0.32
C LEU A 77 0.74 0.83 -0.06
N GLY A 78 1.57 0.71 -1.08
CA GLY A 78 2.85 1.39 -1.18
C GLY A 78 2.66 2.86 -1.60
N THR A 79 3.76 3.60 -1.63
CA THR A 79 3.78 5.01 -2.07
C THR A 79 3.15 5.17 -3.46
N LYS A 80 2.26 6.14 -3.59
CA LYS A 80 1.53 6.47 -4.84
C LYS A 80 0.70 5.30 -5.39
N GLU A 81 0.22 4.43 -4.53
CA GLU A 81 -0.72 3.38 -4.89
C GLU A 81 -2.15 3.75 -4.50
N HIS A 82 -3.09 3.17 -5.21
CA HIS A 82 -4.53 3.43 -5.10
C HIS A 82 -5.30 2.13 -4.90
N VAL A 83 -6.41 2.22 -4.18
CA VAL A 83 -7.43 1.17 -4.12
C VAL A 83 -8.81 1.83 -3.99
N THR A 84 -9.83 1.17 -4.50
CA THR A 84 -11.23 1.57 -4.35
C THR A 84 -12.00 0.47 -3.65
N HIS A 85 -13.04 0.84 -2.91
CA HIS A 85 -13.93 -0.10 -2.25
C HIS A 85 -15.36 0.44 -2.19
N ASN A 86 -16.33 -0.43 -2.44
CA ASN A 86 -17.75 -0.09 -2.32
C ASN A 86 -18.25 -0.52 -0.95
N VAL A 87 -18.99 0.36 -0.30
CA VAL A 87 -19.59 0.11 1.02
C VAL A 87 -21.10 0.37 0.99
N SER A 88 -21.82 -0.33 1.87
CA SER A 88 -23.23 -0.13 2.15
C SER A 88 -23.45 -0.05 3.65
N GLY A 89 -24.39 0.78 4.10
CA GLY A 89 -24.67 0.95 5.52
C GLY A 89 -23.54 1.67 6.28
N ASN A 90 -23.42 1.39 7.56
CA ASN A 90 -22.34 1.92 8.40
C ASN A 90 -21.04 1.20 8.09
N TYR A 91 -19.95 1.95 8.02
CA TYR A 91 -18.63 1.38 7.79
C TYR A 91 -17.56 2.01 8.69
N ARG A 92 -16.50 1.26 8.94
CA ARG A 92 -15.31 1.72 9.64
C ARG A 92 -14.06 1.38 8.83
N ILE A 93 -13.26 2.39 8.56
CA ILE A 93 -11.96 2.27 7.91
C ILE A 93 -10.88 2.30 8.97
N LYS A 94 -9.90 1.41 8.88
CA LYS A 94 -8.71 1.40 9.72
C LYS A 94 -7.47 1.30 8.85
N ILE A 95 -6.48 2.13 9.15
CA ILE A 95 -5.16 2.10 8.51
C ILE A 95 -4.12 1.67 9.53
N SER A 96 -3.29 0.72 9.15
CA SER A 96 -2.20 0.20 9.99
C SER A 96 -0.98 -0.15 9.14
N GLY A 97 0.18 -0.34 9.77
CA GLY A 97 1.36 -0.84 9.09
C GLY A 97 1.22 -2.32 8.73
N ALA A 98 1.67 -2.71 7.54
CA ALA A 98 1.70 -4.10 7.12
C ALA A 98 3.08 -4.73 7.33
N GLY A 99 3.08 -6.01 7.74
CA GLY A 99 4.30 -6.78 7.92
C GLY A 99 5.21 -6.30 9.06
N ILE A 100 6.44 -6.81 9.09
CA ILE A 100 7.42 -6.51 10.14
C ILE A 100 7.82 -5.02 10.12
N SER A 101 7.94 -4.41 8.94
CA SER A 101 8.28 -2.98 8.79
C SER A 101 7.18 -2.05 9.33
N GLY A 102 5.95 -2.52 9.42
CA GLY A 102 4.82 -1.78 9.97
C GLY A 102 4.63 -1.96 11.48
N PHE A 103 5.43 -2.81 12.12
CA PHE A 103 5.33 -3.04 13.56
C PHE A 103 5.71 -1.79 14.35
N GLY A 104 4.90 -1.44 15.34
CA GLY A 104 5.13 -0.24 16.16
C GLY A 104 4.69 1.09 15.52
N ILE A 105 4.19 1.06 14.26
CA ILE A 105 3.60 2.25 13.64
C ILE A 105 2.17 2.44 14.16
N GLY A 106 1.86 3.64 14.61
CA GLY A 106 0.52 3.99 15.09
C GLY A 106 -0.54 3.86 13.99
N THR A 107 -1.74 3.50 14.38
CA THR A 107 -2.90 3.32 13.50
C THR A 107 -3.80 4.55 13.49
N ASP A 108 -4.62 4.68 12.46
CA ASP A 108 -5.70 5.65 12.40
C ASP A 108 -7.00 4.99 11.94
N SER A 109 -8.14 5.57 12.29
CA SER A 109 -9.43 5.06 11.87
C SER A 109 -10.48 6.14 11.74
N ILE A 110 -11.41 5.93 10.82
CA ILE A 110 -12.56 6.81 10.58
C ILE A 110 -13.80 5.94 10.35
N SER A 111 -14.96 6.44 10.73
CA SER A 111 -16.25 5.79 10.49
C SER A 111 -17.15 6.69 9.64
N GLY A 112 -18.01 6.08 8.85
CA GLY A 112 -18.97 6.77 8.00
C GLY A 112 -20.22 5.96 7.75
N VAL A 113 -21.13 6.56 6.99
CA VAL A 113 -22.38 5.93 6.55
C VAL A 113 -22.46 6.06 5.02
N ALA A 114 -22.75 4.96 4.36
CA ALA A 114 -22.95 4.98 2.91
C ALA A 114 -24.22 5.77 2.56
N ASP A 115 -24.06 6.78 1.72
CA ASP A 115 -25.11 7.72 1.29
C ASP A 115 -25.25 7.86 -0.23
N GLY A 116 -24.59 6.96 -0.97
CA GLY A 116 -24.56 6.96 -2.44
C GLY A 116 -23.54 7.92 -3.06
N LYS A 117 -22.74 8.61 -2.26
CA LYS A 117 -21.68 9.53 -2.74
C LYS A 117 -20.33 8.84 -2.82
N ASN A 118 -19.39 9.49 -3.51
CA ASN A 118 -17.99 9.13 -3.51
C ASN A 118 -17.26 9.85 -2.36
N TYR A 119 -16.38 9.13 -1.68
CA TYR A 119 -15.48 9.67 -0.67
C TYR A 119 -14.02 9.40 -1.04
N PHE A 120 -13.17 10.36 -0.73
CA PHE A 120 -11.77 10.36 -1.14
C PHE A 120 -10.89 10.52 0.10
N TYR A 121 -9.92 9.62 0.25
CA TYR A 121 -9.00 9.62 1.39
C TYR A 121 -7.56 9.57 0.94
N ILE A 122 -6.75 10.44 1.54
CA ILE A 122 -5.30 10.44 1.39
C ILE A 122 -4.70 9.80 2.64
N ILE A 123 -3.92 8.75 2.45
CA ILE A 123 -3.18 8.06 3.50
C ILE A 123 -1.78 8.63 3.55
N GLY A 124 -1.42 9.20 4.69
CA GLY A 124 -0.10 9.75 4.97
C GLY A 124 0.57 9.06 6.16
N VAL A 125 1.77 9.51 6.45
CA VAL A 125 2.52 9.14 7.66
C VAL A 125 2.94 10.41 8.38
N LYS A 126 2.54 10.53 9.63
CA LYS A 126 2.99 11.61 10.51
C LYS A 126 4.12 11.09 11.39
N GLN A 127 5.24 11.80 11.37
CA GLN A 127 6.39 11.54 12.24
C GLN A 127 6.34 12.46 13.46
N GLY A 128 6.38 11.85 14.65
CA GLY A 128 6.64 12.54 15.91
C GLY A 128 8.11 12.42 16.30
N LEU A 129 8.47 12.89 17.49
CA LEU A 129 9.84 12.87 17.98
C LEU A 129 10.39 11.44 18.17
N PHE A 130 9.55 10.51 18.63
CA PHE A 130 9.91 9.11 18.90
C PHE A 130 8.90 8.09 18.35
N SER A 131 7.98 8.52 17.48
CA SER A 131 6.94 7.66 16.96
C SER A 131 6.56 8.03 15.53
N MET A 132 6.02 7.08 14.83
CA MET A 132 5.37 7.28 13.52
C MET A 132 3.93 6.80 13.62
N LYS A 133 3.04 7.45 12.91
CA LYS A 133 1.63 7.09 12.85
C LYS A 133 1.10 7.24 11.42
N PHE A 134 0.34 6.27 10.96
CA PHE A 134 -0.47 6.46 9.76
C PHE A 134 -1.58 7.48 10.03
N THR A 135 -1.94 8.23 9.01
CA THR A 135 -3.06 9.17 9.03
C THR A 135 -3.98 8.90 7.86
N ILE A 136 -5.27 9.06 8.10
CA ILE A 136 -6.30 9.03 7.07
C ILE A 136 -6.96 10.40 7.02
N ASN A 137 -6.89 11.07 5.87
CA ASN A 137 -7.42 12.40 5.69
C ASN A 137 -8.44 12.40 4.55
N GLU A 138 -9.66 12.81 4.85
CA GLU A 138 -10.67 13.04 3.83
C GLU A 138 -10.27 14.24 2.96
N THR A 139 -10.52 14.13 1.66
CA THR A 139 -10.25 15.20 0.69
C THR A 139 -11.37 15.28 -0.34
N THR A 140 -11.32 16.30 -1.17
CA THR A 140 -12.22 16.43 -2.32
C THR A 140 -11.75 15.57 -3.51
N GLU A 141 -12.63 15.36 -4.48
CA GLU A 141 -12.26 14.72 -5.75
C GLU A 141 -11.08 15.43 -6.41
N SER A 142 -11.09 16.76 -6.41
CA SER A 142 -9.99 17.58 -6.96
C SER A 142 -8.68 17.33 -6.19
N GLY A 143 -8.73 17.35 -4.85
CA GLY A 143 -7.57 17.06 -4.00
C GLY A 143 -7.02 15.65 -4.24
N TYR A 144 -7.90 14.66 -4.37
CA TYR A 144 -7.51 13.29 -4.72
C TYR A 144 -6.83 13.21 -6.09
N LYS A 145 -7.36 13.88 -7.10
CA LYS A 145 -6.78 13.91 -8.46
C LYS A 145 -5.40 14.57 -8.49
N GLN A 146 -5.17 15.56 -7.61
CA GLN A 146 -3.91 16.32 -7.52
C GLN A 146 -2.87 15.66 -6.61
N SER A 147 -3.23 14.64 -5.84
CA SER A 147 -2.42 14.05 -4.77
C SER A 147 -1.19 13.25 -5.25
N HIS A 148 -0.55 13.59 -6.30
CA HIS A 148 0.83 13.27 -6.73
C HIS A 148 1.22 13.84 -8.06
#